data_f6319ff7c9189ab99c9d08f6010d70e6
#
_entry.id   f6319ff7c9189ab99c9d08f6010d70e6
#
_cell.length_a   1.000
_cell.length_b   1.000
_cell.length_c   1.000
_cell.angle_alpha   90.00
_cell.angle_beta   90.00
_cell.angle_gamma   90.00
#
_symmetry.space_group_name_H-M   'P 1'
#
loop_
_entity.id
_entity.type
_entity.pdbx_description
1 polymer ?
#
loop_
_entity_poly.entity_id
_entity_poly.type
_entity_poly.pdbx_seq_one_letter_code
_entity_poly.pdbx_strand_id
1 'polypeptide(L)'
;DVRGLIEGRLEEAKTALAKKAREEQLKREVIDVTLPARKNNVGHSHPNTIALEEVERIFVGMGYEVVEGPEVEYDRYNFEKLNIPKGHPARDEQDTFYINENILLRSQTSPVQVRTMEKGKLPIRMIAPGRVFRSDEVDATHSPSFHQIEGLVIDRNITFADLKGTLAEFARELFGEETKVKFRPHHFPFTEPSAEVDVSCFKCGGKGCRFCKGSGWV
;
A
#
# COMPACT_ATOMS: atom_id res chain seq x y z
N ASP A 1 -75.94 42.54 -6.18
CA ASP A 1 -76.08 41.12 -6.48
C ASP A 1 -75.56 40.33 -5.28
N VAL A 2 -76.53 39.66 -4.60
CA VAL A 2 -76.24 38.86 -3.36
C VAL A 2 -75.23 37.73 -3.62
N ARG A 3 -75.25 37.15 -4.84
CA ARG A 3 -74.33 36.07 -5.24
C ARG A 3 -72.87 36.55 -5.27
N GLY A 4 -72.61 37.70 -5.89
CA GLY A 4 -71.27 38.27 -5.98
C GLY A 4 -70.68 38.61 -4.57
N LEU A 5 -71.55 39.00 -3.65
CA LEU A 5 -71.17 39.32 -2.28
C LEU A 5 -70.81 38.07 -1.47
N ILE A 6 -71.50 36.94 -1.71
CA ILE A 6 -71.21 35.62 -1.12
C ILE A 6 -69.94 35.03 -1.69
N GLU A 7 -69.79 35.09 -3.02
CA GLU A 7 -68.57 34.60 -3.69
C GLU A 7 -67.32 35.36 -3.21
N GLY A 8 -67.40 36.70 -3.10
CA GLY A 8 -66.30 37.52 -2.61
C GLY A 8 -65.92 37.15 -1.16
N ARG A 9 -66.90 37.02 -0.24
CA ARG A 9 -66.62 36.59 1.13
C ARG A 9 -66.10 35.18 1.25
N LEU A 10 -66.50 34.25 0.35
CA LEU A 10 -66.02 32.90 0.31
C LEU A 10 -64.52 32.85 -0.06
N GLU A 11 -64.13 33.63 -1.09
CA GLU A 11 -62.71 33.69 -1.49
C GLU A 11 -61.82 34.39 -0.45
N GLU A 12 -62.31 35.43 0.21
CA GLU A 12 -61.63 36.03 1.36
C GLU A 12 -61.43 35.05 2.48
N ALA A 13 -62.44 34.26 2.85
CA ALA A 13 -62.37 33.27 3.89
C ALA A 13 -61.40 32.11 3.52
N LYS A 14 -61.43 31.64 2.27
CA LYS A 14 -60.49 30.62 1.77
C LYS A 14 -59.05 31.10 1.87
N THR A 15 -58.76 32.29 1.41
CA THR A 15 -57.40 32.88 1.46
C THR A 15 -56.93 33.07 2.89
N ALA A 16 -57.82 33.52 3.80
CA ALA A 16 -57.47 33.68 5.21
C ALA A 16 -57.17 32.30 5.88
N LEU A 17 -58.00 31.29 5.61
CA LEU A 17 -57.79 29.94 6.13
C LEU A 17 -56.54 29.28 5.55
N ALA A 18 -56.26 29.44 4.24
CA ALA A 18 -55.04 28.92 3.62
C ALA A 18 -53.78 29.59 4.19
N LYS A 19 -53.81 30.87 4.47
CA LYS A 19 -52.71 31.60 5.10
C LYS A 19 -52.48 31.09 6.53
N LYS A 20 -53.55 30.92 7.32
CA LYS A 20 -53.47 30.40 8.68
C LYS A 20 -52.94 28.96 8.72
N ALA A 21 -53.41 28.10 7.83
CA ALA A 21 -52.92 26.72 7.71
C ALA A 21 -51.42 26.67 7.39
N ARG A 22 -50.98 27.54 6.47
CA ARG A 22 -49.57 27.65 6.12
C ARG A 22 -48.71 28.16 7.27
N GLU A 23 -49.18 29.13 8.04
CA GLU A 23 -48.48 29.62 9.22
C GLU A 23 -48.37 28.55 10.32
N GLU A 24 -49.42 27.75 10.53
CA GLU A 24 -49.40 26.61 11.47
C GLU A 24 -48.45 25.51 10.98
N GLN A 25 -48.45 25.22 9.71
CA GLN A 25 -47.49 24.25 9.11
C GLN A 25 -46.06 24.71 9.29
N LEU A 26 -45.74 25.96 8.99
CA LEU A 26 -44.40 26.52 9.18
C LEU A 26 -43.94 26.48 10.64
N LYS A 27 -44.85 26.66 11.58
CA LYS A 27 -44.54 26.50 13.03
C LYS A 27 -44.23 25.08 13.44
N ARG A 28 -44.81 24.07 12.74
CA ARG A 28 -44.52 22.64 12.98
C ARG A 28 -43.23 22.18 12.31
N GLU A 29 -42.87 22.83 11.23
CA GLU A 29 -41.68 22.51 10.41
C GLU A 29 -40.44 23.28 10.88
N VAL A 30 -40.44 23.85 12.09
CA VAL A 30 -39.24 24.51 12.62
C VAL A 30 -38.11 23.49 12.83
N ILE A 31 -37.08 23.67 12.06
CA ILE A 31 -35.82 22.87 12.17
C ILE A 31 -34.91 23.67 13.14
N ASP A 32 -34.43 23.01 14.16
CA ASP A 32 -33.41 23.58 15.02
C ASP A 32 -32.07 23.61 14.31
N VAL A 33 -31.71 24.75 13.72
CA VAL A 33 -30.47 24.99 13.03
C VAL A 33 -29.24 25.11 13.95
N THR A 34 -29.46 25.12 15.28
CA THR A 34 -28.37 25.15 16.26
C THR A 34 -27.82 23.76 16.55
N LEU A 35 -28.56 22.71 16.19
CA LEU A 35 -28.07 21.35 16.32
C LEU A 35 -26.86 21.14 15.36
N PRO A 36 -25.72 20.61 15.89
CA PRO A 36 -24.58 20.36 15.08
C PRO A 36 -24.93 19.34 13.99
N ALA A 37 -24.50 19.62 12.74
CA ALA A 37 -24.66 18.69 11.64
C ALA A 37 -23.99 17.35 11.99
N ARG A 38 -24.58 16.21 11.58
CA ARG A 38 -23.90 14.93 11.66
C ARG A 38 -22.59 15.03 10.89
N LYS A 39 -21.47 14.91 11.62
CA LYS A 39 -20.18 14.76 10.96
C LYS A 39 -20.21 13.45 10.18
N ASN A 40 -20.07 13.52 8.86
CA ASN A 40 -19.80 12.34 8.07
C ASN A 40 -18.46 11.79 8.53
N ASN A 41 -18.42 10.53 8.93
CA ASN A 41 -17.15 9.84 9.16
C ASN A 41 -16.47 9.70 7.80
N VAL A 42 -15.45 10.51 7.57
CA VAL A 42 -14.59 10.37 6.40
C VAL A 42 -13.72 9.13 6.66
N GLY A 43 -13.74 8.19 5.75
CA GLY A 43 -12.85 7.03 5.80
C GLY A 43 -11.39 7.48 5.65
N HIS A 44 -10.49 6.74 6.26
CA HIS A 44 -9.04 6.94 6.14
C HIS A 44 -8.40 5.67 5.57
N SER A 45 -7.34 5.86 4.79
CA SER A 45 -6.54 4.74 4.29
C SER A 45 -5.87 4.00 5.44
N HIS A 46 -5.73 2.68 5.31
CA HIS A 46 -5.00 1.88 6.28
C HIS A 46 -3.51 2.31 6.29
N PRO A 47 -2.81 2.29 7.44
CA PRO A 47 -1.38 2.66 7.50
C PRO A 47 -0.49 1.95 6.50
N ASN A 48 -0.71 0.65 6.25
CA ASN A 48 0.05 -0.10 5.24
C ASN A 48 -0.20 0.44 3.81
N THR A 49 -1.42 0.84 3.50
CA THR A 49 -1.74 1.44 2.20
C THR A 49 -1.00 2.76 2.02
N ILE A 50 -1.00 3.60 3.04
CA ILE A 50 -0.26 4.88 3.03
C ILE A 50 1.24 4.64 2.81
N ALA A 51 1.81 3.65 3.51
CA ALA A 51 3.23 3.32 3.37
C ALA A 51 3.57 2.79 1.98
N LEU A 52 2.70 1.92 1.41
CA LEU A 52 2.87 1.41 0.04
C LEU A 52 2.81 2.53 -0.99
N GLU A 53 1.78 3.36 -0.93
CA GLU A 53 1.59 4.51 -1.84
C GLU A 53 2.79 5.48 -1.78
N GLU A 54 3.37 5.69 -0.59
CA GLU A 54 4.56 6.55 -0.44
C GLU A 54 5.79 5.94 -1.10
N VAL A 55 6.04 4.63 -0.92
CA VAL A 55 7.13 3.92 -1.57
C VAL A 55 6.96 3.91 -3.09
N GLU A 56 5.75 3.63 -3.58
CA GLU A 56 5.43 3.67 -5.00
C GLU A 56 5.67 5.06 -5.58
N ARG A 57 5.23 6.12 -4.91
CA ARG A 57 5.44 7.50 -5.33
C ARG A 57 6.92 7.82 -5.50
N ILE A 58 7.77 7.39 -4.55
CA ILE A 58 9.21 7.60 -4.60
C ILE A 58 9.82 6.89 -5.82
N PHE A 59 9.54 5.61 -5.99
CA PHE A 59 10.11 4.84 -7.10
C PHE A 59 9.60 5.29 -8.47
N VAL A 60 8.32 5.66 -8.59
CA VAL A 60 7.77 6.27 -9.82
C VAL A 60 8.49 7.58 -10.12
N GLY A 61 8.78 8.40 -9.10
CA GLY A 61 9.60 9.62 -9.23
C GLY A 61 11.01 9.34 -9.74
N MET A 62 11.60 8.19 -9.41
CA MET A 62 12.88 7.73 -9.92
C MET A 62 12.79 7.03 -11.30
N GLY A 63 11.62 6.99 -11.93
CA GLY A 63 11.40 6.41 -13.25
C GLY A 63 11.18 4.89 -13.27
N TYR A 64 10.70 4.31 -12.16
CA TYR A 64 10.30 2.92 -12.09
C TYR A 64 8.82 2.74 -12.46
N GLU A 65 8.51 1.63 -13.11
CA GLU A 65 7.14 1.19 -13.37
C GLU A 65 6.64 0.33 -12.20
N VAL A 66 5.41 0.53 -11.77
CA VAL A 66 4.76 -0.34 -10.78
C VAL A 66 4.11 -1.50 -11.52
N VAL A 67 4.50 -2.73 -11.20
CA VAL A 67 3.99 -3.94 -11.86
C VAL A 67 3.40 -4.88 -10.83
N GLU A 68 2.15 -5.26 -11.04
CA GLU A 68 1.44 -6.20 -10.19
C GLU A 68 1.45 -7.63 -10.75
N GLY A 69 1.26 -8.59 -9.86
CA GLY A 69 1.13 -10.01 -10.22
C GLY A 69 0.18 -10.76 -9.28
N PRO A 70 -0.21 -12.00 -9.64
CA PRO A 70 -1.17 -12.77 -8.89
C PRO A 70 -0.62 -13.18 -7.51
N GLU A 71 -1.49 -13.20 -6.49
CA GLU A 71 -1.17 -13.73 -5.15
C GLU A 71 -1.16 -15.26 -5.14
N VAL A 72 -2.03 -15.88 -5.92
CA VAL A 72 -2.02 -17.33 -6.17
C VAL A 72 -1.12 -17.58 -7.36
N GLU A 73 -0.02 -18.29 -7.14
CA GLU A 73 1.06 -18.39 -8.10
C GLU A 73 1.44 -19.86 -8.39
N TYR A 74 2.04 -20.09 -9.53
CA TYR A 74 2.63 -21.38 -9.84
C TYR A 74 3.98 -21.55 -9.14
N ASP A 75 4.22 -22.74 -8.61
CA ASP A 75 5.50 -23.16 -8.00
C ASP A 75 6.70 -22.83 -8.88
N ARG A 76 6.58 -23.07 -10.18
CA ARG A 76 7.64 -22.76 -11.16
C ARG A 76 8.04 -21.29 -11.21
N TYR A 77 7.12 -20.35 -10.97
CA TYR A 77 7.43 -18.93 -10.95
C TYR A 77 7.95 -18.48 -9.58
N ASN A 78 7.41 -19.08 -8.52
CA ASN A 78 7.79 -18.71 -7.15
C ASN A 78 9.17 -19.28 -6.75
N PHE A 79 9.61 -20.38 -7.40
CA PHE A 79 10.85 -21.07 -7.06
C PHE A 79 11.72 -21.46 -8.27
N GLU A 80 11.25 -22.33 -9.17
CA GLU A 80 12.13 -22.94 -10.18
C GLU A 80 12.78 -21.91 -11.11
N LYS A 81 12.03 -20.92 -11.60
CA LYS A 81 12.54 -19.84 -12.45
C LYS A 81 13.39 -18.82 -11.71
N LEU A 82 13.43 -18.88 -10.39
CA LEU A 82 14.31 -18.09 -9.53
C LEU A 82 15.55 -18.88 -9.10
N ASN A 83 15.86 -19.97 -9.81
CA ASN A 83 16.99 -20.84 -9.52
C ASN A 83 16.90 -21.58 -8.17
N ILE A 84 15.69 -21.85 -7.72
CA ILE A 84 15.40 -22.63 -6.51
C ILE A 84 14.65 -23.90 -6.93
N PRO A 85 15.36 -24.94 -7.43
CA PRO A 85 14.75 -26.17 -7.92
C PRO A 85 14.17 -27.00 -6.76
N LYS A 86 13.39 -28.05 -7.09
CA LYS A 86 12.87 -28.99 -6.10
C LYS A 86 14.04 -29.64 -5.34
N GLY A 87 13.95 -29.68 -4.01
CA GLY A 87 15.01 -30.20 -3.15
C GLY A 87 16.14 -29.21 -2.83
N HIS A 88 16.04 -27.96 -3.26
CA HIS A 88 17.00 -26.93 -2.84
C HIS A 88 16.78 -26.55 -1.37
N PRO A 89 17.85 -26.47 -0.52
CA PRO A 89 17.69 -26.16 0.92
C PRO A 89 16.93 -24.85 1.20
N ALA A 90 17.14 -23.80 0.42
CA ALA A 90 16.44 -22.53 0.57
C ALA A 90 14.92 -22.62 0.30
N ARG A 91 14.45 -23.71 -0.30
CA ARG A 91 13.03 -23.97 -0.52
C ARG A 91 12.38 -24.60 0.70
N ASP A 92 13.11 -25.46 1.40
CA ASP A 92 12.62 -26.12 2.60
C ASP A 92 12.54 -25.15 3.80
N GLU A 93 13.37 -24.10 3.79
CA GLU A 93 13.35 -23.04 4.80
C GLU A 93 12.19 -22.04 4.64
N GLN A 94 11.49 -22.08 3.50
CA GLN A 94 10.36 -21.21 3.23
C GLN A 94 9.05 -21.95 3.49
N ASP A 95 8.51 -21.77 4.67
CA ASP A 95 7.17 -22.25 5.00
C ASP A 95 6.14 -21.63 4.05
N THR A 96 5.67 -22.46 3.11
CA THR A 96 4.84 -22.01 1.99
C THR A 96 3.45 -22.63 2.06
N PHE A 97 2.42 -21.83 1.87
CA PHE A 97 1.05 -22.33 1.74
C PHE A 97 0.80 -22.90 0.34
N TYR A 98 0.86 -24.20 0.21
CA TYR A 98 0.51 -24.90 -1.03
C TYR A 98 -1.00 -25.16 -1.10
N ILE A 99 -1.60 -24.86 -2.25
CA ILE A 99 -2.97 -25.24 -2.60
C ILE A 99 -2.97 -26.65 -3.20
N ASN A 100 -1.94 -26.94 -4.01
CA ASN A 100 -1.63 -28.28 -4.54
C ASN A 100 -0.14 -28.31 -4.91
N GLU A 101 0.35 -29.42 -5.48
CA GLU A 101 1.75 -29.65 -5.82
C GLU A 101 2.39 -28.55 -6.72
N ASN A 102 1.59 -27.80 -7.46
CA ASN A 102 2.06 -26.84 -8.47
C ASN A 102 1.54 -25.42 -8.25
N ILE A 103 0.64 -25.20 -7.30
CA ILE A 103 -0.01 -23.92 -7.02
C ILE A 103 0.11 -23.60 -5.53
N LEU A 104 0.50 -22.38 -5.23
CA LEU A 104 0.74 -21.90 -3.88
C LEU A 104 0.29 -20.44 -3.70
N LEU A 105 0.26 -19.96 -2.48
CA LEU A 105 0.24 -18.54 -2.18
C LEU A 105 1.69 -18.03 -2.23
N ARG A 106 1.96 -16.99 -3.04
CA ARG A 106 3.32 -16.50 -3.24
C ARG A 106 4.00 -16.12 -1.93
N SER A 107 5.19 -16.62 -1.69
CA SER A 107 6.00 -16.31 -0.52
C SER A 107 6.85 -15.03 -0.68
N GLN A 108 6.88 -14.48 -1.89
CA GLN A 108 7.64 -13.30 -2.31
C GLN A 108 7.00 -12.65 -3.54
N THR A 109 7.40 -11.42 -3.89
CA THR A 109 6.93 -10.76 -5.11
C THR A 109 7.83 -11.02 -6.32
N SER A 110 8.92 -11.77 -6.17
CA SER A 110 9.87 -12.15 -7.23
C SER A 110 9.23 -12.82 -8.47
N PRO A 111 8.13 -13.58 -8.38
CA PRO A 111 7.43 -14.08 -9.57
C PRO A 111 7.04 -12.99 -10.57
N VAL A 112 6.74 -11.79 -10.09
CA VAL A 112 6.43 -10.64 -10.95
C VAL A 112 7.63 -10.22 -11.78
N GLN A 113 8.84 -10.29 -11.22
CA GLN A 113 10.08 -10.03 -11.95
C GLN A 113 10.25 -11.01 -13.10
N VAL A 114 10.06 -12.31 -12.85
CA VAL A 114 10.14 -13.36 -13.88
C VAL A 114 9.13 -13.12 -14.98
N ARG A 115 7.88 -12.83 -14.64
CA ARG A 115 6.82 -12.55 -15.61
C ARG A 115 7.11 -11.32 -16.44
N THR A 116 7.76 -10.31 -15.86
CA THR A 116 8.17 -9.10 -16.59
C THR A 116 9.33 -9.38 -17.53
N MET A 117 10.32 -10.14 -17.10
CA MET A 117 11.42 -10.57 -17.97
C MET A 117 10.94 -11.42 -19.15
N GLU A 118 9.95 -12.28 -18.97
CA GLU A 118 9.36 -13.10 -20.04
C GLU A 118 8.66 -12.27 -21.13
N LYS A 119 8.23 -11.04 -20.85
CA LYS A 119 7.68 -10.12 -21.86
C LYS A 119 8.76 -9.65 -22.85
N GLY A 120 10.05 -9.83 -22.52
CA GLY A 120 11.18 -9.58 -23.39
C GLY A 120 11.46 -8.13 -23.78
N LYS A 121 10.82 -7.16 -23.11
CA LYS A 121 11.03 -5.72 -23.36
C LYS A 121 12.15 -5.20 -22.47
N LEU A 122 13.20 -4.66 -23.08
CA LEU A 122 14.33 -4.04 -22.39
C LEU A 122 14.43 -2.55 -22.78
N PRO A 123 14.91 -1.66 -21.91
CA PRO A 123 15.31 -1.92 -20.52
C PRO A 123 14.13 -2.19 -19.60
N ILE A 124 14.37 -2.88 -18.47
CA ILE A 124 13.39 -3.06 -17.38
C ILE A 124 13.82 -2.20 -16.21
N ARG A 125 12.89 -1.44 -15.67
CA ARG A 125 13.04 -0.69 -14.42
C ARG A 125 11.68 -0.69 -13.73
N MET A 126 11.52 -1.58 -12.76
CA MET A 126 10.21 -1.80 -12.12
C MET A 126 10.33 -2.06 -10.63
N ILE A 127 9.21 -1.81 -9.93
CA ILE A 127 8.95 -2.35 -8.61
C ILE A 127 7.72 -3.25 -8.64
N ALA A 128 7.72 -4.25 -7.77
CA ALA A 128 6.61 -5.17 -7.59
C ALA A 128 6.13 -5.13 -6.13
N PRO A 129 5.24 -4.20 -5.78
CA PRO A 129 4.59 -4.19 -4.48
C PRO A 129 3.53 -5.28 -4.41
N GLY A 130 3.32 -5.83 -3.21
CA GLY A 130 2.24 -6.76 -3.04
C GLY A 130 2.27 -7.53 -1.74
N ARG A 131 1.15 -8.17 -1.46
CA ARG A 131 0.98 -9.05 -0.32
C ARG A 131 1.62 -10.40 -0.60
N VAL A 132 2.29 -10.95 0.40
CA VAL A 132 2.95 -12.25 0.36
C VAL A 132 2.56 -13.07 1.60
N PHE A 133 2.77 -14.38 1.52
CA PHE A 133 2.26 -15.32 2.51
C PHE A 133 3.35 -16.32 2.89
N ARG A 134 3.51 -16.53 4.20
CA ARG A 134 4.42 -17.54 4.75
C ARG A 134 3.75 -18.24 5.91
N SER A 135 3.98 -19.52 6.04
CA SER A 135 3.38 -20.37 7.08
C SER A 135 4.14 -20.29 8.42
N ASP A 136 4.66 -19.12 8.74
CA ASP A 136 5.38 -18.87 9.97
C ASP A 136 4.43 -18.90 11.19
N GLU A 137 4.96 -19.31 12.35
CA GLU A 137 4.23 -19.12 13.62
C GLU A 137 4.05 -17.63 13.91
N VAL A 138 2.84 -17.26 14.32
CA VAL A 138 2.49 -15.87 14.60
C VAL A 138 3.12 -15.43 15.92
N ASP A 139 4.00 -14.42 15.84
CA ASP A 139 4.59 -13.76 17.01
C ASP A 139 4.51 -12.23 16.89
N ALA A 140 5.24 -11.50 17.73
CA ALA A 140 5.26 -10.04 17.71
C ALA A 140 5.91 -9.43 16.45
N THR A 141 6.64 -10.24 15.66
CA THR A 141 7.43 -9.82 14.51
C THR A 141 7.09 -10.57 13.22
N HIS A 142 6.39 -11.70 13.33
CA HIS A 142 6.01 -12.53 12.20
C HIS A 142 4.49 -12.59 12.03
N SER A 143 4.05 -12.33 10.81
CA SER A 143 2.65 -12.46 10.37
C SER A 143 2.61 -13.39 9.16
N PRO A 144 1.65 -14.32 9.08
CA PRO A 144 1.51 -15.21 7.91
C PRO A 144 1.16 -14.46 6.63
N SER A 145 0.75 -13.20 6.73
CA SER A 145 0.52 -12.31 5.60
C SER A 145 1.16 -10.95 5.88
N PHE A 146 2.03 -10.52 4.98
CA PHE A 146 2.70 -9.22 5.05
C PHE A 146 2.88 -8.63 3.67
N HIS A 147 3.38 -7.39 3.58
CA HIS A 147 3.65 -6.73 2.31
C HIS A 147 5.14 -6.72 2.02
N GLN A 148 5.48 -6.93 0.76
CA GLN A 148 6.82 -6.88 0.24
C GLN A 148 6.84 -6.01 -1.01
N ILE A 149 7.93 -5.30 -1.22
CA ILE A 149 8.18 -4.53 -2.44
C ILE A 149 9.55 -4.96 -2.96
N GLU A 150 9.60 -5.51 -4.15
CA GLU A 150 10.84 -5.87 -4.81
C GLU A 150 11.08 -4.97 -6.00
N GLY A 151 12.33 -4.64 -6.26
CA GLY A 151 12.75 -3.85 -7.41
C GLY A 151 13.60 -4.67 -8.38
N LEU A 152 13.45 -4.41 -9.67
CA LEU A 152 14.27 -5.01 -10.73
C LEU A 152 14.71 -3.94 -11.72
N VAL A 153 16.01 -3.92 -11.99
CA VAL A 153 16.59 -3.13 -13.08
C VAL A 153 17.42 -4.04 -13.98
N ILE A 154 17.10 -4.04 -15.27
CA ILE A 154 17.88 -4.70 -16.30
C ILE A 154 18.15 -3.68 -17.40
N ASP A 155 19.41 -3.28 -17.53
CA ASP A 155 19.85 -2.34 -18.54
C ASP A 155 21.35 -2.58 -18.85
N ARG A 156 21.89 -1.84 -19.83
CA ARG A 156 23.33 -1.88 -20.13
C ARG A 156 24.13 -1.16 -19.05
N ASN A 157 25.30 -1.74 -18.71
CA ASN A 157 26.28 -1.16 -17.79
C ASN A 157 25.75 -0.89 -16.36
N ILE A 158 24.72 -1.61 -15.91
CA ILE A 158 24.27 -1.56 -14.53
C ILE A 158 25.34 -2.14 -13.61
N THR A 159 25.64 -1.43 -12.55
CA THR A 159 26.67 -1.75 -11.58
C THR A 159 26.13 -1.83 -10.16
N PHE A 160 26.91 -2.36 -9.24
CA PHE A 160 26.58 -2.34 -7.83
C PHE A 160 26.51 -0.89 -7.25
N ALA A 161 27.20 0.05 -7.89
CA ALA A 161 27.10 1.46 -7.52
C ALA A 161 25.72 2.06 -7.84
N ASP A 162 25.07 1.60 -8.93
CA ASP A 162 23.71 2.02 -9.28
C ASP A 162 22.71 1.49 -8.24
N LEU A 163 22.86 0.25 -7.79
CA LEU A 163 22.06 -0.31 -6.70
C LEU A 163 22.21 0.50 -5.43
N LYS A 164 23.46 0.82 -5.05
CA LYS A 164 23.75 1.66 -3.87
C LYS A 164 23.12 3.04 -3.99
N GLY A 165 23.25 3.68 -5.14
CA GLY A 165 22.69 5.00 -5.41
C GLY A 165 21.16 4.99 -5.29
N THR A 166 20.50 4.04 -5.93
CA THR A 166 19.04 3.88 -5.88
C THR A 166 18.52 3.70 -4.45
N LEU A 167 19.14 2.80 -3.69
CA LEU A 167 18.69 2.53 -2.31
C LEU A 167 19.03 3.66 -1.35
N ALA A 168 20.13 4.39 -1.58
CA ALA A 168 20.46 5.58 -0.80
C ALA A 168 19.47 6.71 -1.06
N GLU A 169 19.08 6.93 -2.32
CA GLU A 169 18.07 7.93 -2.68
C GLU A 169 16.71 7.57 -2.08
N PHE A 170 16.27 6.34 -2.26
CA PHE A 170 15.06 5.83 -1.65
C PHE A 170 15.03 6.05 -0.13
N ALA A 171 16.13 5.72 0.56
CA ALA A 171 16.21 5.88 2.00
C ALA A 171 16.14 7.36 2.45
N ARG A 172 16.73 8.27 1.67
CA ARG A 172 16.64 9.72 1.95
C ARG A 172 15.23 10.26 1.74
N GLU A 173 14.60 9.90 0.65
CA GLU A 173 13.23 10.32 0.35
C GLU A 173 12.22 9.80 1.39
N LEU A 174 12.39 8.54 1.85
CA LEU A 174 11.44 7.92 2.78
C LEU A 174 11.69 8.33 4.25
N PHE A 175 12.94 8.43 4.68
CA PHE A 175 13.31 8.64 6.08
C PHE A 175 13.94 10.00 6.36
N GLY A 176 14.15 10.82 5.34
CA GLY A 176 14.74 12.17 5.42
C GLY A 176 16.19 12.26 4.97
N GLU A 177 16.61 13.46 4.56
CA GLU A 177 17.89 13.74 3.90
C GLU A 177 19.14 13.30 4.69
N GLU A 178 19.09 13.33 6.01
CA GLU A 178 20.18 12.92 6.90
C GLU A 178 20.37 11.41 7.03
N THR A 179 19.52 10.61 6.35
CA THR A 179 19.56 9.15 6.42
C THR A 179 20.80 8.61 5.71
N LYS A 180 21.54 7.78 6.43
CA LYS A 180 22.72 7.08 5.93
C LYS A 180 22.39 5.63 5.64
N VAL A 181 23.01 5.07 4.61
CA VAL A 181 22.87 3.66 4.21
C VAL A 181 24.20 2.96 4.38
N LYS A 182 24.14 1.74 4.88
CA LYS A 182 25.30 0.87 5.04
C LYS A 182 25.00 -0.47 4.36
N PHE A 183 25.92 -0.93 3.51
CA PHE A 183 25.82 -2.22 2.84
C PHE A 183 26.74 -3.22 3.53
N ARG A 184 26.19 -4.39 3.84
CA ARG A 184 26.93 -5.51 4.41
C ARG A 184 26.90 -6.67 3.40
N PRO A 185 28.05 -7.17 2.91
CA PRO A 185 28.07 -8.36 2.08
C PRO A 185 27.34 -9.52 2.80
N HIS A 186 26.49 -10.18 2.07
CA HIS A 186 25.76 -11.35 2.57
C HIS A 186 25.61 -12.38 1.45
N HIS A 187 25.43 -13.62 1.81
CA HIS A 187 25.21 -14.72 0.86
C HIS A 187 23.72 -15.05 0.79
N PHE A 188 23.19 -15.02 -0.44
CA PHE A 188 21.88 -15.59 -0.76
C PHE A 188 22.05 -16.61 -1.87
N PRO A 189 21.43 -17.80 -1.80
CA PRO A 189 21.65 -18.87 -2.77
C PRO A 189 21.15 -18.54 -4.18
N PHE A 190 20.35 -17.52 -4.34
CA PHE A 190 19.70 -17.13 -5.61
C PHE A 190 20.19 -15.79 -6.18
N THR A 191 21.16 -15.12 -5.55
CA THR A 191 21.74 -13.86 -6.03
C THR A 191 23.23 -13.78 -5.81
N GLU A 192 23.96 -13.12 -6.75
CA GLU A 192 25.40 -12.85 -6.63
C GLU A 192 25.79 -11.66 -7.52
N PRO A 193 26.54 -10.66 -7.02
CA PRO A 193 26.88 -10.44 -5.62
C PRO A 193 25.66 -10.03 -4.81
N SER A 194 25.69 -10.31 -3.50
CA SER A 194 24.57 -10.02 -2.60
C SER A 194 25.01 -9.19 -1.41
N ALA A 195 24.12 -8.34 -0.91
CA ALA A 195 24.33 -7.55 0.28
C ALA A 195 23.00 -7.26 0.99
N GLU A 196 23.09 -7.15 2.29
CA GLU A 196 22.03 -6.55 3.12
C GLU A 196 22.24 -5.05 3.25
N VAL A 197 21.15 -4.31 3.44
CA VAL A 197 21.17 -2.87 3.56
C VAL A 197 20.59 -2.46 4.90
N ASP A 198 21.39 -1.75 5.69
CA ASP A 198 20.93 -1.12 6.92
C ASP A 198 20.77 0.39 6.68
N VAL A 199 19.74 0.99 7.25
CA VAL A 199 19.56 2.44 7.26
C VAL A 199 19.82 2.99 8.66
N SER A 200 20.36 4.21 8.76
CA SER A 200 20.54 4.87 10.07
C SER A 200 19.16 5.05 10.72
N CYS A 201 19.08 4.74 12.00
CA CYS A 201 17.82 4.79 12.71
C CYS A 201 17.21 6.20 12.65
N PHE A 202 16.12 6.36 11.96
CA PHE A 202 15.40 7.62 11.76
C PHE A 202 14.86 8.20 13.09
N LYS A 203 14.66 7.35 14.11
CA LYS A 203 14.16 7.77 15.41
C LYS A 203 15.22 8.47 16.29
N CYS A 204 16.50 8.10 16.16
CA CYS A 204 17.60 8.63 16.98
C CYS A 204 18.74 9.23 16.16
N GLY A 205 18.61 9.32 14.84
CA GLY A 205 19.65 9.84 13.96
C GLY A 205 20.97 9.06 14.05
N GLY A 206 20.90 7.75 14.25
CA GLY A 206 22.07 6.87 14.35
C GLY A 206 22.76 6.83 15.73
N LYS A 207 22.24 7.52 16.75
CA LYS A 207 22.86 7.60 18.09
C LYS A 207 22.67 6.34 18.95
N GLY A 208 21.77 5.46 18.58
CA GLY A 208 21.34 4.31 19.35
C GLY A 208 20.16 4.63 20.27
N CYS A 209 19.10 3.83 20.21
CA CYS A 209 17.91 3.96 21.06
C CYS A 209 17.25 2.58 21.27
N ARG A 210 16.17 2.54 22.05
CA ARG A 210 15.43 1.31 22.29
C ARG A 210 14.85 0.69 20.99
N PHE A 211 14.47 1.51 20.03
CA PHE A 211 13.91 1.03 18.75
C PHE A 211 14.95 0.29 17.92
N CYS A 212 16.15 0.82 17.76
CA CYS A 212 17.26 0.17 17.07
C CYS A 212 18.12 -0.73 17.99
N LYS A 213 17.63 -1.06 19.18
CA LYS A 213 18.33 -1.89 20.18
C LYS A 213 19.76 -1.42 20.48
N GLY A 214 19.97 -0.08 20.45
CA GLY A 214 21.28 0.52 20.75
C GLY A 214 22.26 0.57 19.58
N SER A 215 21.97 -0.09 18.44
CA SER A 215 22.90 -0.18 17.30
C SER A 215 23.05 1.14 16.51
N GLY A 216 22.03 1.99 16.52
CA GLY A 216 21.93 3.16 15.64
C GLY A 216 21.50 2.82 14.21
N TRP A 217 21.26 1.55 13.88
CA TRP A 217 20.89 1.04 12.56
C TRP A 217 19.63 0.19 12.61
N VAL A 218 18.87 0.19 11.54
CA VAL A 218 17.67 -0.64 11.32
C VAL A 218 17.68 -1.18 9.90
#